data_47f727f39beaeeb2ab7a82657631f86f
#
_entry.id   47f727f39beaeeb2ab7a82657631f86f
#
_cell.length_a   1.000
_cell.length_b   1.000
_cell.length_c   1.000
_cell.angle_alpha   90.00
_cell.angle_beta   90.00
_cell.angle_gamma   90.00
#
_symmetry.space_group_name_H-M   'P 1'
#
loop_
_entity.id
_entity.type
_entity.pdbx_description
1 polymer ?
#
loop_
_entity_poly.entity_id
_entity_poly.type
_entity_poly.pdbx_seq_one_letter_code
_entity_poly.pdbx_strand_id
1 'polypeptide(L)'
;MIEFSLGKGYYPKQAASNFVQGAQAQVVREQATRVHGMTAHEVESQVQSQSGALQVLSYFIQKENLIYVFHGYTTVALFRNHANTFKNVMTGFDQLRNQAALQKQPLRVRIERSERAGDLATVLRGLRMEEKMLKELAILNGMNLTDQVKRGDYIIVVR
;
A
#
# COMPACT_ATOMS: atom_id res chain seq x y z
N MET A 1 -13.52 -8.65 -1.81
CA MET A 1 -12.08 -8.30 -1.73
C MET A 1 -11.79 -7.14 -2.65
N ILE A 2 -10.79 -6.30 -2.34
CA ILE A 2 -10.31 -5.25 -3.26
C ILE A 2 -8.83 -5.48 -3.49
N GLU A 3 -8.41 -5.45 -4.75
CA GLU A 3 -7.01 -5.57 -5.16
C GLU A 3 -6.58 -4.32 -5.91
N PHE A 4 -5.29 -4.03 -5.83
CA PHE A 4 -4.64 -2.92 -6.53
C PHE A 4 -3.45 -3.43 -7.34
N SER A 5 -3.32 -2.92 -8.56
CA SER A 5 -2.16 -3.18 -9.41
C SER A 5 -1.88 -2.01 -10.36
N LEU A 6 -0.75 -2.08 -11.09
CA LEU A 6 -0.45 -1.17 -12.18
C LEU A 6 -0.84 -1.83 -13.50
N GLY A 7 -1.68 -1.14 -14.27
CA GLY A 7 -2.16 -1.61 -15.55
C GLY A 7 -1.13 -1.44 -16.68
N LYS A 8 -1.24 -2.31 -17.67
CA LYS A 8 -0.52 -2.20 -18.94
C LYS A 8 -1.40 -1.48 -19.95
N GLY A 9 -0.83 -0.59 -20.73
CA GLY A 9 -1.52 0.15 -21.80
C GLY A 9 -1.27 1.65 -21.71
N TYR A 10 -1.63 2.37 -22.78
CA TYR A 10 -1.43 3.82 -22.86
C TYR A 10 -2.64 4.61 -22.35
N TYR A 11 -3.82 3.99 -22.32
CA TYR A 11 -5.08 4.62 -21.91
C TYR A 11 -5.91 3.68 -21.02
N PRO A 12 -6.74 4.22 -20.13
CA PRO A 12 -7.59 3.43 -19.24
C PRO A 12 -8.46 2.39 -19.97
N LYS A 13 -9.05 2.77 -21.10
CA LYS A 13 -9.87 1.85 -21.90
C LYS A 13 -9.06 0.67 -22.47
N GLN A 14 -7.83 0.92 -22.90
CA GLN A 14 -6.96 -0.14 -23.41
C GLN A 14 -6.55 -1.11 -22.30
N ALA A 15 -6.21 -0.59 -21.12
CA ALA A 15 -5.89 -1.42 -19.96
C ALA A 15 -7.11 -2.27 -19.54
N ALA A 16 -8.32 -1.69 -19.59
CA ALA A 16 -9.57 -2.39 -19.35
C ALA A 16 -9.80 -3.54 -20.36
N SER A 17 -9.62 -3.26 -21.65
CA SER A 17 -9.74 -4.28 -22.71
C SER A 17 -8.73 -5.41 -22.52
N ASN A 18 -7.49 -5.11 -22.17
CA ASN A 18 -6.46 -6.11 -21.88
C ASN A 18 -6.83 -7.00 -20.69
N PHE A 19 -7.40 -6.40 -19.63
CA PHE A 19 -7.92 -7.16 -18.50
C PHE A 19 -9.06 -8.08 -18.89
N VAL A 20 -10.07 -7.55 -19.61
CA VAL A 20 -11.24 -8.32 -20.05
C VAL A 20 -10.81 -9.53 -20.89
N GLN A 21 -9.88 -9.35 -21.83
CA GLN A 21 -9.35 -10.42 -22.65
C GLN A 21 -8.53 -11.42 -21.82
N GLY A 22 -7.61 -10.94 -20.99
CA GLY A 22 -6.71 -11.78 -20.19
C GLY A 22 -7.45 -12.62 -19.16
N ALA A 23 -8.49 -12.06 -18.53
CA ALA A 23 -9.34 -12.76 -17.58
C ALA A 23 -10.49 -13.55 -18.22
N GLN A 24 -10.64 -13.50 -19.54
CA GLN A 24 -11.80 -14.04 -20.26
C GLN A 24 -13.13 -13.58 -19.64
N ALA A 25 -13.18 -12.32 -19.23
CA ALA A 25 -14.28 -11.75 -18.50
C ALA A 25 -15.45 -11.41 -19.43
N GLN A 26 -16.67 -11.70 -18.97
CA GLN A 26 -17.89 -11.26 -19.63
C GLN A 26 -18.26 -9.86 -19.13
N VAL A 27 -18.18 -8.86 -20.00
CA VAL A 27 -18.53 -7.48 -19.65
C VAL A 27 -20.03 -7.36 -19.45
N VAL A 28 -20.46 -6.87 -18.30
CA VAL A 28 -21.85 -6.53 -17.96
C VAL A 28 -22.11 -5.06 -18.31
N ARG A 29 -21.18 -4.19 -17.96
CA ARG A 29 -21.26 -2.76 -18.25
C ARG A 29 -19.86 -2.16 -18.27
N GLU A 30 -19.64 -1.21 -19.16
CA GLU A 30 -18.42 -0.39 -19.16
C GLU A 30 -18.76 1.08 -19.47
N GLN A 31 -17.96 1.99 -18.93
CA GLN A 31 -18.09 3.40 -19.23
C GLN A 31 -16.79 4.18 -19.00
N ALA A 32 -16.57 5.20 -19.85
CA ALA A 32 -15.58 6.22 -19.56
C ALA A 32 -16.06 7.09 -18.40
N THR A 33 -15.16 7.40 -17.48
CA THR A 33 -15.47 8.21 -16.29
C THR A 33 -14.27 9.06 -15.88
N ARG A 34 -14.39 9.78 -14.76
CA ARG A 34 -13.31 10.53 -14.13
C ARG A 34 -13.31 10.29 -12.62
N VAL A 35 -12.11 10.22 -12.05
CA VAL A 35 -11.89 10.13 -10.60
C VAL A 35 -11.00 11.29 -10.19
N HIS A 36 -11.52 12.22 -9.40
CA HIS A 36 -10.83 13.47 -9.00
C HIS A 36 -10.15 14.21 -10.18
N GLY A 37 -10.85 14.28 -11.32
CA GLY A 37 -10.36 14.93 -12.55
C GLY A 37 -9.46 14.04 -13.43
N MET A 38 -8.93 12.93 -12.92
CA MET A 38 -8.15 11.97 -13.69
C MET A 38 -9.03 11.17 -14.64
N THR A 39 -8.55 10.96 -15.86
CA THR A 39 -9.26 10.10 -16.83
C THR A 39 -9.32 8.68 -16.33
N ALA A 40 -10.49 8.06 -16.39
CA ALA A 40 -10.70 6.70 -15.92
C ALA A 40 -11.65 5.91 -16.81
N HIS A 41 -11.64 4.60 -16.65
CA HIS A 41 -12.59 3.67 -17.27
C HIS A 41 -13.10 2.70 -16.21
N GLU A 42 -14.42 2.60 -16.09
CA GLU A 42 -15.10 1.68 -15.17
C GLU A 42 -15.58 0.47 -15.97
N VAL A 43 -15.35 -0.72 -15.43
CA VAL A 43 -15.85 -1.97 -16.02
C VAL A 43 -16.47 -2.82 -14.92
N GLU A 44 -17.71 -3.24 -15.14
CA GLU A 44 -18.36 -4.29 -14.39
C GLU A 44 -18.39 -5.56 -15.24
N SER A 45 -17.87 -6.66 -14.74
CA SER A 45 -17.73 -7.91 -15.48
C SER A 45 -17.93 -9.12 -14.60
N GLN A 46 -18.15 -10.27 -15.23
CA GLN A 46 -18.15 -11.58 -14.59
C GLN A 46 -16.94 -12.37 -15.02
N VAL A 47 -16.29 -13.02 -14.06
CA VAL A 47 -15.13 -13.89 -14.27
C VAL A 47 -15.42 -15.26 -13.66
N GLN A 48 -15.14 -16.31 -14.40
CA GLN A 48 -15.22 -17.67 -13.86
C GLN A 48 -14.00 -17.97 -13.02
N SER A 49 -14.21 -18.51 -11.82
CA SER A 49 -13.16 -19.01 -10.95
C SER A 49 -13.38 -20.46 -10.60
N GLN A 50 -12.40 -21.10 -9.99
CA GLN A 50 -12.54 -22.48 -9.51
C GLN A 50 -13.68 -22.66 -8.49
N SER A 51 -14.01 -21.63 -7.75
CA SER A 51 -15.07 -21.60 -6.74
C SER A 51 -16.40 -21.02 -7.24
N GLY A 52 -16.53 -20.77 -8.55
CA GLY A 52 -17.76 -20.26 -9.18
C GLY A 52 -17.59 -18.86 -9.78
N ALA A 53 -18.70 -18.30 -10.27
CA ALA A 53 -18.70 -17.00 -10.91
C ALA A 53 -18.51 -15.87 -9.90
N LEU A 54 -17.58 -14.98 -10.21
CA LEU A 54 -17.33 -13.73 -9.48
C LEU A 54 -17.86 -12.54 -10.29
N GLN A 55 -18.50 -11.60 -9.59
CA GLN A 55 -18.79 -10.28 -10.15
C GLN A 55 -17.66 -9.34 -9.75
N VAL A 56 -17.11 -8.63 -10.73
CA VAL A 56 -15.93 -7.76 -10.56
C VAL A 56 -16.30 -6.34 -10.99
N LEU A 57 -16.06 -5.36 -10.12
CA LEU A 57 -16.05 -3.95 -10.47
C LEU A 57 -14.61 -3.50 -10.58
N SER A 58 -14.23 -2.92 -11.71
CA SER A 58 -12.87 -2.49 -12.00
C SER A 58 -12.83 -1.01 -12.35
N TYR A 59 -11.83 -0.31 -11.81
CA TYR A 59 -11.48 1.06 -12.20
C TYR A 59 -10.05 1.10 -12.72
N PHE A 60 -9.90 1.67 -13.91
CA PHE A 60 -8.62 1.92 -14.58
C PHE A 60 -8.43 3.44 -14.59
N ILE A 61 -7.54 3.96 -13.77
CA ILE A 61 -7.38 5.41 -13.55
C ILE A 61 -6.01 5.85 -14.05
N GLN A 62 -5.98 6.78 -14.98
CA GLN A 62 -4.73 7.33 -15.49
C GLN A 62 -4.25 8.48 -14.62
N LYS A 63 -3.03 8.33 -14.12
CA LYS A 63 -2.30 9.42 -13.49
C LYS A 63 -0.90 9.49 -14.11
N GLU A 64 -0.61 10.61 -14.75
CA GLU A 64 0.62 10.78 -15.53
C GLU A 64 0.76 9.67 -16.59
N ASN A 65 1.86 8.93 -16.58
CA ASN A 65 2.17 7.85 -17.52
C ASN A 65 1.77 6.46 -16.98
N LEU A 66 1.07 6.40 -15.86
CA LEU A 66 0.69 5.15 -15.21
C LEU A 66 -0.82 4.95 -15.21
N ILE A 67 -1.24 3.71 -15.35
CA ILE A 67 -2.61 3.28 -15.15
C ILE A 67 -2.70 2.55 -13.81
N TYR A 68 -3.45 3.13 -12.89
CA TYR A 68 -3.76 2.53 -11.59
C TYR A 68 -5.02 1.70 -11.72
N VAL A 69 -4.93 0.43 -11.37
CA VAL A 69 -6.02 -0.53 -11.55
C VAL A 69 -6.50 -1.00 -10.20
N PHE A 70 -7.81 -0.92 -10.00
CA PHE A 70 -8.49 -1.41 -8.82
C PHE A 70 -9.54 -2.44 -9.25
N HIS A 71 -9.55 -3.60 -8.60
CA HIS A 71 -10.57 -4.63 -8.77
C HIS A 71 -11.26 -4.90 -7.44
N GLY A 72 -12.57 -4.68 -7.37
CA GLY A 72 -13.41 -5.11 -6.24
C GLY A 72 -14.26 -6.28 -6.68
N TYR A 73 -14.16 -7.41 -6.02
CA TYR A 73 -14.88 -8.60 -6.44
C TYR A 73 -15.46 -9.41 -5.27
N THR A 74 -16.54 -10.09 -5.58
CA THR A 74 -17.21 -11.02 -4.69
C THR A 74 -18.09 -11.96 -5.53
N THR A 75 -18.78 -12.89 -4.89
CA THR A 75 -19.76 -13.74 -5.58
C THR A 75 -20.89 -12.88 -6.17
N VAL A 76 -21.50 -13.35 -7.27
CA VAL A 76 -22.62 -12.64 -7.92
C VAL A 76 -23.75 -12.31 -6.94
N ALA A 77 -24.08 -13.25 -6.05
CA ALA A 77 -25.15 -13.06 -5.06
C ALA A 77 -24.89 -11.92 -4.06
N LEU A 78 -23.63 -11.71 -3.67
CA LEU A 78 -23.24 -10.70 -2.68
C LEU A 78 -22.84 -9.36 -3.31
N PHE A 79 -22.69 -9.30 -4.62
CA PHE A 79 -22.15 -8.12 -5.28
C PHE A 79 -22.95 -6.84 -4.99
N ARG A 80 -24.27 -6.89 -5.05
CA ARG A 80 -25.15 -5.73 -4.79
C ARG A 80 -24.89 -5.12 -3.40
N ASN A 81 -24.58 -5.95 -2.40
CA ASN A 81 -24.34 -5.50 -1.03
C ASN A 81 -23.01 -4.76 -0.87
N HIS A 82 -22.04 -5.04 -1.75
CA HIS A 82 -20.67 -4.52 -1.66
C HIS A 82 -20.31 -3.51 -2.77
N ALA A 83 -21.10 -3.42 -3.84
CA ALA A 83 -20.80 -2.60 -5.01
C ALA A 83 -20.52 -1.13 -4.64
N ASN A 84 -21.34 -0.53 -3.76
CA ASN A 84 -21.14 0.84 -3.32
C ASN A 84 -19.84 0.99 -2.50
N THR A 85 -19.51 0.02 -1.64
CA THR A 85 -18.25 0.03 -0.90
C THR A 85 -17.06 -0.03 -1.83
N PHE A 86 -17.08 -0.94 -2.82
CA PHE A 86 -16.04 -1.02 -3.84
C PHE A 86 -15.89 0.30 -4.58
N LYS A 87 -16.99 0.84 -5.07
CA LYS A 87 -16.99 2.11 -5.79
C LYS A 87 -16.40 3.24 -4.95
N ASN A 88 -16.85 3.41 -3.71
CA ASN A 88 -16.38 4.48 -2.82
C ASN A 88 -14.88 4.38 -2.55
N VAL A 89 -14.36 3.18 -2.30
CA VAL A 89 -12.92 2.96 -2.09
C VAL A 89 -12.12 3.32 -3.34
N MET A 90 -12.54 2.83 -4.51
CA MET A 90 -11.81 3.04 -5.77
C MET A 90 -11.87 4.49 -6.25
N THR A 91 -13.04 5.14 -6.12
CA THR A 91 -13.19 6.55 -6.47
C THR A 91 -12.60 7.51 -5.43
N GLY A 92 -12.25 7.00 -4.24
CA GLY A 92 -11.46 7.72 -3.24
C GLY A 92 -9.98 7.87 -3.59
N PHE A 93 -9.50 7.24 -4.68
CA PHE A 93 -8.13 7.40 -5.14
C PHE A 93 -7.89 8.85 -5.59
N ASP A 94 -6.97 9.54 -4.93
CA ASP A 94 -6.64 10.93 -5.23
C ASP A 94 -5.13 11.19 -5.06
N GLN A 95 -4.69 12.34 -5.53
CA GLN A 95 -3.33 12.78 -5.32
C GLN A 95 -3.10 13.18 -3.86
N LEU A 96 -2.05 12.61 -3.26
CA LEU A 96 -1.66 13.01 -1.92
C LEU A 96 -1.16 14.47 -1.93
N ARG A 97 -1.88 15.37 -1.25
CA ARG A 97 -1.58 16.81 -1.15
C ARG A 97 -1.11 17.22 0.25
N ASN A 98 -1.19 16.33 1.22
CA ASN A 98 -0.77 16.60 2.59
C ASN A 98 0.76 16.71 2.65
N GLN A 99 1.27 17.94 2.86
CA GLN A 99 2.70 18.24 2.91
C GLN A 99 3.43 17.44 4.01
N ALA A 100 2.83 17.25 5.17
CA ALA A 100 3.43 16.48 6.25
C ALA A 100 3.60 15.00 5.87
N ALA A 101 2.64 14.43 5.10
CA ALA A 101 2.76 13.08 4.59
C ALA A 101 3.79 12.96 3.46
N LEU A 102 3.85 13.97 2.56
CA LEU A 102 4.82 14.00 1.46
C LEU A 102 6.26 14.17 1.95
N GLN A 103 6.46 14.89 3.07
CA GLN A 103 7.77 15.13 3.66
C GLN A 103 8.21 14.02 4.63
N LYS A 104 7.35 13.03 4.90
CA LYS A 104 7.69 11.95 5.80
C LYS A 104 8.84 11.13 5.22
N GLN A 105 10.01 11.25 5.85
CA GLN A 105 11.16 10.43 5.50
C GLN A 105 10.95 8.98 5.94
N PRO A 106 11.38 8.00 5.15
CA PRO A 106 11.38 6.62 5.60
C PRO A 106 12.35 6.44 6.77
N LEU A 107 11.95 5.68 7.75
CA LEU A 107 12.87 5.26 8.81
C LEU A 107 14.00 4.44 8.20
N ARG A 108 15.23 4.77 8.59
CA ARG A 108 16.44 4.11 8.10
C ARG A 108 17.20 3.47 9.25
N VAL A 109 17.68 2.27 9.04
CA VAL A 109 18.63 1.63 9.94
C VAL A 109 19.98 2.36 9.81
N ARG A 110 20.56 2.76 10.93
CA ARG A 110 21.86 3.41 11.01
C ARG A 110 22.68 2.76 12.09
N ILE A 111 24.00 2.81 11.95
CA ILE A 111 24.94 2.39 12.97
C ILE A 111 25.51 3.65 13.57
N GLU A 112 25.36 3.82 14.89
CA GLU A 112 25.91 4.92 15.63
C GLU A 112 26.86 4.46 16.72
N ARG A 113 27.82 5.30 17.05
CA ARG A 113 28.79 5.02 18.08
C ARG A 113 28.30 5.51 19.43
N SER A 114 28.30 4.65 20.44
CA SER A 114 27.94 5.06 21.79
C SER A 114 28.96 6.05 22.35
N GLU A 115 28.49 7.22 22.77
CA GLU A 115 29.33 8.25 23.42
C GLU A 115 29.56 7.96 24.91
N ARG A 116 28.73 7.12 25.52
CA ARG A 116 28.73 6.82 26.96
C ARG A 116 28.64 5.30 27.19
N ALA A 117 29.15 4.88 28.31
CA ALA A 117 28.91 3.53 28.83
C ALA A 117 27.60 3.50 29.61
N GLY A 118 26.92 2.36 29.66
CA GLY A 118 25.67 2.15 30.40
C GLY A 118 24.91 0.93 29.88
N ASP A 119 23.73 0.68 30.43
CA ASP A 119 22.85 -0.31 29.83
C ASP A 119 22.32 0.17 28.45
N LEU A 120 21.93 -0.78 27.60
CA LEU A 120 21.47 -0.49 26.25
C LEU A 120 20.29 0.50 26.24
N ALA A 121 19.35 0.37 27.19
CA ALA A 121 18.21 1.28 27.28
C ALA A 121 18.65 2.73 27.51
N THR A 122 19.60 2.94 28.42
CA THR A 122 20.17 4.27 28.71
C THR A 122 20.93 4.81 27.50
N VAL A 123 21.69 3.99 26.80
CA VAL A 123 22.41 4.40 25.59
C VAL A 123 21.44 4.78 24.47
N LEU A 124 20.41 3.97 24.23
CA LEU A 124 19.39 4.26 23.20
C LEU A 124 18.62 5.55 23.50
N ARG A 125 18.25 5.82 24.76
CA ARG A 125 17.66 7.10 25.17
C ARG A 125 18.62 8.27 24.94
N GLY A 126 19.88 8.08 25.21
CA GLY A 126 20.95 9.07 24.93
C GLY A 126 21.08 9.37 23.44
N LEU A 127 20.81 8.40 22.58
CA LEU A 127 20.73 8.52 21.12
C LEU A 127 19.37 9.06 20.66
N ARG A 128 18.50 9.50 21.56
CA ARG A 128 17.17 10.07 21.31
C ARG A 128 16.19 9.11 20.65
N MET A 129 16.29 7.82 20.97
CA MET A 129 15.32 6.82 20.52
C MET A 129 14.06 6.89 21.37
N GLU A 130 12.88 6.72 20.72
CA GLU A 130 11.60 6.72 21.40
C GLU A 130 11.42 5.48 22.28
N GLU A 131 10.81 5.62 23.46
CA GLU A 131 10.57 4.54 24.43
C GLU A 131 9.89 3.31 23.79
N LYS A 132 8.90 3.56 22.90
CA LYS A 132 8.17 2.48 22.22
C LYS A 132 9.05 1.62 21.30
N MET A 133 10.20 2.15 20.85
CA MET A 133 11.12 1.45 19.94
C MET A 133 12.24 0.69 20.66
N LEU A 134 12.45 0.90 21.96
CA LEU A 134 13.60 0.35 22.66
C LEU A 134 13.66 -1.19 22.60
N LYS A 135 12.53 -1.87 22.73
CA LYS A 135 12.46 -3.33 22.64
C LYS A 135 12.85 -3.86 21.27
N GLU A 136 12.34 -3.21 20.22
CA GLU A 136 12.68 -3.58 18.83
C GLU A 136 14.16 -3.32 18.53
N LEU A 137 14.68 -2.18 19.01
CA LEU A 137 16.10 -1.84 18.87
C LEU A 137 17.00 -2.79 19.65
N ALA A 138 16.58 -3.28 20.80
CA ALA A 138 17.32 -4.31 21.54
C ALA A 138 17.43 -5.61 20.71
N ILE A 139 16.32 -6.05 20.10
CA ILE A 139 16.31 -7.22 19.19
C ILE A 139 17.23 -6.98 17.99
N LEU A 140 17.16 -5.81 17.35
CA LEU A 140 18.03 -5.49 16.21
C LEU A 140 19.52 -5.49 16.56
N ASN A 141 19.86 -5.14 17.82
CA ASN A 141 21.23 -5.19 18.32
C ASN A 141 21.64 -6.57 18.86
N GLY A 142 20.73 -7.55 18.89
CA GLY A 142 20.97 -8.87 19.47
C GLY A 142 21.26 -8.82 20.97
N MET A 143 20.69 -7.84 21.69
CA MET A 143 20.95 -7.53 23.09
C MET A 143 19.65 -7.44 23.89
N ASN A 144 19.77 -7.55 25.22
CA ASN A 144 18.71 -7.14 26.14
C ASN A 144 18.86 -5.65 26.52
N LEU A 145 17.79 -5.01 26.94
CA LEU A 145 17.83 -3.60 27.36
C LEU A 145 18.75 -3.33 28.55
N THR A 146 19.03 -4.35 29.37
CA THR A 146 19.90 -4.30 30.54
C THR A 146 21.36 -4.64 30.24
N ASP A 147 21.68 -5.09 29.03
CA ASP A 147 23.05 -5.47 28.67
C ASP A 147 23.94 -4.24 28.59
N GLN A 148 25.21 -4.42 29.03
CA GLN A 148 26.15 -3.31 29.14
C GLN A 148 26.78 -2.98 27.79
N VAL A 149 26.70 -1.70 27.44
CA VAL A 149 27.34 -1.08 26.28
C VAL A 149 28.52 -0.25 26.77
N LYS A 150 29.67 -0.37 26.13
CA LYS A 150 30.84 0.44 26.41
C LYS A 150 30.86 1.71 25.57
N ARG A 151 31.53 2.73 26.07
CA ARG A 151 31.81 3.91 25.23
C ARG A 151 32.60 3.47 23.98
N GLY A 152 32.08 3.83 22.82
CA GLY A 152 32.69 3.51 21.53
C GLY A 152 32.09 2.30 20.82
N ASP A 153 31.24 1.52 21.47
CA ASP A 153 30.52 0.42 20.83
C ASP A 153 29.56 0.94 19.74
N TYR A 154 29.38 0.12 18.72
CA TYR A 154 28.46 0.41 17.64
C TYR A 154 27.06 -0.09 17.97
N ILE A 155 26.06 0.78 17.83
CA ILE A 155 24.65 0.49 18.14
C ILE A 155 23.81 0.74 16.90
N ILE A 156 22.95 -0.22 16.58
CA ILE A 156 21.95 -0.08 15.52
C ILE A 156 20.79 0.76 16.04
N VAL A 157 20.46 1.80 15.32
CA VAL A 157 19.32 2.69 15.59
C VAL A 157 18.44 2.82 14.33
N VAL A 158 17.20 3.27 14.50
CA VAL A 158 16.24 3.46 13.41
C VAL A 158 15.71 4.89 13.47
N ARG A 159 16.03 5.70 12.49
CA ARG A 159 15.57 7.10 12.35
C ARG A 159 15.62 7.65 10.93
#